data_00ea74dabed04fa457dd2b192c3cfa87
#
_entry.id   00ea74dabed04fa457dd2b192c3cfa87
#
_cell.length_a   1.000
_cell.length_b   1.000
_cell.length_c   1.000
_cell.angle_alpha   90.00
_cell.angle_beta   90.00
_cell.angle_gamma   90.00
#
_symmetry.space_group_name_H-M   'P 1'
#
loop_
_entity.id
_entity.type
_entity.pdbx_description
1 polymer ?
#
loop_
_entity_poly.entity_id
_entity_poly.type
_entity_poly.pdbx_seq_one_letter_code
_entity_poly.pdbx_strand_id
1 'polypeptide(L)'
;MIEESQTLDSSQLNQLEQSFRQWVETSSSRKDIRLSRQRIFVIFLLIRYTGAKLNEVLKLKSLEDINTDNHSINFRMHEHDGKGISRQVQIPEALSEVLKSLLAEPQFQEPGCKLFNIDPGFVRRKFYERSTSCSFPSRSGGPEMIRKARAVELLRNKMPLTAVQRLLGHSTSNLTSAYAAFSEEELRRATKIHIEKEFSRKTSACNSFFGKIQVIHKGDIQARIELATIGGEVVQAIITHGSVERLGIEVGKLITAEIKAPWVLLMKQEEEPKCSAENRFQGVIERITRGKINTEYSIRLANGTELCSITGTQSNQYYLLQEGDRVWAMFNCYAVVLHVD
;
A
#
# COMPACT_ATOMS: atom_id res chain seq x y z
N MET A 1 14.61 -9.69 -11.63
CA MET A 1 15.10 -8.32 -11.29
C MET A 1 14.25 -7.35 -12.09
N ILE A 2 13.42 -6.54 -11.43
CA ILE A 2 12.72 -5.42 -12.06
C ILE A 2 13.80 -4.33 -12.14
N GLU A 3 14.15 -3.91 -13.34
CA GLU A 3 15.05 -2.78 -13.53
C GLU A 3 14.45 -1.55 -12.82
N GLU A 4 14.98 -1.23 -11.65
CA GLU A 4 14.58 -0.05 -10.85
C GLU A 4 14.86 1.28 -11.56
N SER A 5 15.62 1.26 -12.63
CA SER A 5 16.08 2.46 -13.35
C SER A 5 15.04 3.15 -14.24
N GLN A 6 13.80 2.66 -14.33
CA GLN A 6 12.79 3.21 -15.25
C GLN A 6 11.46 3.60 -14.60
N THR A 7 11.24 3.34 -13.32
CA THR A 7 9.99 3.71 -12.63
C THR A 7 10.12 5.06 -11.94
N LEU A 8 9.08 5.90 -12.05
CA LEU A 8 9.02 7.17 -11.32
C LEU A 8 8.95 6.91 -9.81
N ASP A 9 9.72 7.65 -9.04
CA ASP A 9 9.61 7.65 -7.59
C ASP A 9 8.42 8.49 -7.10
N SER A 10 8.13 8.48 -5.79
CA SER A 10 7.00 9.21 -5.21
C SER A 10 7.08 10.72 -5.44
N SER A 11 8.28 11.31 -5.43
CA SER A 11 8.48 12.74 -5.70
C SER A 11 8.17 13.07 -7.16
N GLN A 12 8.67 12.25 -8.08
CA GLN A 12 8.41 12.38 -9.52
C GLN A 12 6.93 12.16 -9.86
N LEU A 13 6.26 11.21 -9.21
CA LEU A 13 4.81 11.00 -9.35
C LEU A 13 4.02 12.22 -8.89
N ASN A 14 4.40 12.83 -7.78
CA ASN A 14 3.76 14.05 -7.28
C ASN A 14 4.02 15.24 -8.22
N GLN A 15 5.23 15.36 -8.77
CA GLN A 15 5.55 16.38 -9.78
C GLN A 15 4.72 16.18 -11.06
N LEU A 16 4.54 14.94 -11.50
CA LEU A 16 3.69 14.61 -12.64
C LEU A 16 2.22 14.96 -12.35
N GLU A 17 1.71 14.66 -11.16
CA GLU A 17 0.36 15.06 -10.74
C GLU A 17 0.17 16.57 -10.77
N GLN A 18 1.13 17.33 -10.24
CA GLN A 18 1.10 18.79 -10.29
C GLN A 18 1.08 19.31 -11.74
N SER A 19 1.85 18.70 -12.63
CA SER A 19 1.83 19.05 -14.06
C SER A 19 0.45 18.82 -14.70
N PHE A 20 -0.24 17.72 -14.37
CA PHE A 20 -1.61 17.47 -14.81
C PHE A 20 -2.59 18.51 -14.25
N ARG A 21 -2.47 18.84 -12.95
CA ARG A 21 -3.32 19.82 -12.26
C ARG A 21 -3.19 21.20 -12.90
N GLN A 22 -1.98 21.69 -13.08
CA GLN A 22 -1.70 22.96 -13.76
C GLN A 22 -2.20 22.96 -15.20
N TRP A 23 -2.07 21.85 -15.91
CA TRP A 23 -2.57 21.73 -17.28
C TRP A 23 -4.10 21.84 -17.38
N VAL A 24 -4.84 21.38 -16.37
CA VAL A 24 -6.29 21.58 -16.26
C VAL A 24 -6.61 23.04 -15.95
N GLU A 25 -5.92 23.64 -14.97
CA GLU A 25 -6.12 25.03 -14.54
C GLU A 25 -5.83 26.05 -15.64
N THR A 26 -4.78 25.82 -16.43
CA THR A 26 -4.39 26.66 -17.57
C THR A 26 -5.22 26.40 -18.83
N SER A 27 -6.34 25.68 -18.72
CA SER A 27 -7.19 25.40 -19.86
C SER A 27 -7.85 26.68 -20.40
N SER A 28 -8.01 26.74 -21.73
CA SER A 28 -8.70 27.86 -22.39
C SER A 28 -10.14 27.98 -21.87
N SER A 29 -10.77 29.15 -22.11
CA SER A 29 -12.17 29.46 -21.73
C SER A 29 -13.20 28.52 -22.38
N ARG A 30 -12.81 27.68 -23.33
CA ARG A 30 -13.69 26.71 -23.99
C ARG A 30 -14.01 25.55 -23.04
N LYS A 31 -15.29 25.41 -22.73
CA LYS A 31 -15.81 24.39 -21.79
C LYS A 31 -15.46 22.96 -22.21
N ASP A 32 -15.51 22.65 -23.49
CA ASP A 32 -15.20 21.35 -24.08
C ASP A 32 -13.73 20.94 -23.87
N ILE A 33 -12.79 21.90 -24.06
CA ILE A 33 -11.36 21.66 -23.85
C ILE A 33 -11.07 21.43 -22.37
N ARG A 34 -11.62 22.26 -21.49
CA ARG A 34 -11.46 22.12 -20.04
C ARG A 34 -11.95 20.76 -19.57
N LEU A 35 -13.10 20.36 -20.03
CA LEU A 35 -13.69 19.09 -19.68
C LEU A 35 -12.86 17.88 -20.17
N SER A 36 -12.39 17.96 -21.41
CA SER A 36 -11.49 16.92 -21.94
C SER A 36 -10.22 16.77 -21.09
N ARG A 37 -9.63 17.89 -20.64
CA ARG A 37 -8.45 17.88 -19.77
C ARG A 37 -8.79 17.31 -18.38
N GLN A 38 -9.91 17.69 -17.79
CA GLN A 38 -10.38 17.16 -16.50
C GLN A 38 -10.57 15.65 -16.56
N ARG A 39 -11.18 15.11 -17.62
CA ARG A 39 -11.36 13.67 -17.82
C ARG A 39 -10.01 12.93 -17.87
N ILE A 40 -9.04 13.46 -18.60
CA ILE A 40 -7.69 12.87 -18.67
C ILE A 40 -6.99 12.92 -17.30
N PHE A 41 -7.13 14.02 -16.57
CA PHE A 41 -6.57 14.16 -15.23
C PHE A 41 -7.19 13.15 -14.25
N VAL A 42 -8.50 12.96 -14.28
CA VAL A 42 -9.19 11.97 -13.46
C VAL A 42 -8.72 10.55 -13.82
N ILE A 43 -8.55 10.23 -15.10
CA ILE A 43 -7.99 8.93 -15.52
C ILE A 43 -6.58 8.75 -14.92
N PHE A 44 -5.75 9.80 -14.93
CA PHE A 44 -4.44 9.77 -14.29
C PHE A 44 -4.55 9.48 -12.79
N LEU A 45 -5.40 10.22 -12.05
CA LEU A 45 -5.60 10.02 -10.61
C LEU A 45 -6.09 8.60 -10.29
N LEU A 46 -7.03 8.09 -11.09
CA LEU A 46 -7.52 6.72 -10.92
C LEU A 46 -6.40 5.69 -11.05
N ILE A 47 -5.56 5.80 -12.08
CA ILE A 47 -4.42 4.90 -12.28
C ILE A 47 -3.39 5.09 -11.15
N ARG A 48 -3.09 6.35 -10.79
CA ARG A 48 -2.10 6.72 -9.78
C ARG A 48 -2.44 6.15 -8.40
N TYR A 49 -3.70 6.23 -7.98
CA TYR A 49 -4.11 5.85 -6.62
C TYR A 49 -4.62 4.42 -6.51
N THR A 50 -5.26 3.88 -7.54
CA THR A 50 -5.81 2.52 -7.53
C THR A 50 -4.89 1.47 -8.14
N GLY A 51 -3.90 1.90 -8.93
CA GLY A 51 -3.09 0.99 -9.72
C GLY A 51 -3.87 0.24 -10.79
N ALA A 52 -5.02 0.73 -11.21
CA ALA A 52 -5.84 0.11 -12.26
C ALA A 52 -5.15 0.14 -13.62
N LYS A 53 -5.47 -0.83 -14.47
CA LYS A 53 -5.08 -0.80 -15.88
C LYS A 53 -5.88 0.28 -16.62
N LEU A 54 -5.28 0.93 -17.62
CA LEU A 54 -5.99 1.93 -18.42
C LEU A 54 -7.34 1.40 -18.94
N ASN A 55 -7.37 0.18 -19.46
CA ASN A 55 -8.59 -0.40 -19.99
C ASN A 55 -9.65 -0.71 -18.92
N GLU A 56 -9.26 -0.93 -17.65
CA GLU A 56 -10.21 -1.06 -16.54
C GLU A 56 -10.87 0.30 -16.26
N VAL A 57 -10.06 1.37 -16.21
CA VAL A 57 -10.55 2.73 -15.98
C VAL A 57 -11.49 3.18 -17.10
N LEU A 58 -11.13 2.92 -18.37
CA LEU A 58 -11.95 3.33 -19.53
C LEU A 58 -13.28 2.58 -19.64
N LYS A 59 -13.46 1.47 -18.91
CA LYS A 59 -14.70 0.68 -18.87
C LYS A 59 -15.61 1.05 -17.70
N LEU A 60 -15.17 1.92 -16.78
CA LEU A 60 -15.98 2.32 -15.64
C LEU A 60 -17.29 2.98 -16.10
N LYS A 61 -18.36 2.59 -15.47
CA LYS A 61 -19.67 3.24 -15.55
C LYS A 61 -19.78 4.18 -14.34
N SER A 62 -19.70 5.48 -14.59
CA SER A 62 -19.48 6.50 -13.56
C SER A 62 -20.45 6.46 -12.38
N LEU A 63 -21.73 6.18 -12.62
CA LEU A 63 -22.75 6.16 -11.56
C LEU A 63 -22.89 4.78 -10.87
N GLU A 64 -22.47 3.68 -11.51
CA GLU A 64 -22.63 2.34 -10.98
C GLU A 64 -21.35 1.85 -10.27
N ASP A 65 -20.19 2.25 -10.78
CA ASP A 65 -18.91 1.69 -10.36
C ASP A 65 -18.13 2.59 -9.39
N ILE A 66 -18.52 3.88 -9.28
CA ILE A 66 -17.86 4.87 -8.41
C ILE A 66 -18.79 5.22 -7.25
N ASN A 67 -18.40 4.87 -6.04
CA ASN A 67 -19.09 5.25 -4.81
C ASN A 67 -18.26 6.30 -4.07
N THR A 68 -18.65 7.57 -4.20
CA THR A 68 -17.95 8.69 -3.58
C THR A 68 -18.20 8.79 -2.08
N ASP A 69 -19.31 8.28 -1.58
CA ASP A 69 -19.65 8.34 -0.15
C ASP A 69 -18.86 7.30 0.66
N ASN A 70 -18.62 6.12 0.06
CA ASN A 70 -17.79 5.07 0.64
C ASN A 70 -16.34 5.12 0.14
N HIS A 71 -15.94 6.15 -0.59
CA HIS A 71 -14.61 6.33 -1.15
C HIS A 71 -14.08 5.07 -1.87
N SER A 72 -14.90 4.46 -2.73
CA SER A 72 -14.55 3.19 -3.36
C SER A 72 -14.92 3.12 -4.85
N ILE A 73 -14.14 2.35 -5.59
CA ILE A 73 -14.35 2.10 -7.02
C ILE A 73 -14.41 0.59 -7.26
N ASN A 74 -15.39 0.15 -8.03
CA ASN A 74 -15.59 -1.23 -8.40
C ASN A 74 -15.11 -1.48 -9.84
N PHE A 75 -13.96 -2.14 -10.00
CA PHE A 75 -13.44 -2.54 -11.30
C PHE A 75 -13.97 -3.91 -11.67
N ARG A 76 -14.71 -4.00 -12.78
CA ARG A 76 -15.22 -5.26 -13.34
C ARG A 76 -14.09 -5.91 -14.17
N MET A 77 -13.69 -7.11 -13.79
CA MET A 77 -12.72 -7.90 -14.56
C MET A 77 -13.48 -8.73 -15.61
N HIS A 78 -12.86 -8.91 -16.79
CA HIS A 78 -13.46 -9.72 -17.84
C HIS A 78 -13.60 -11.19 -17.42
N GLU A 79 -14.73 -11.77 -17.77
CA GLU A 79 -14.99 -13.19 -17.69
C GLU A 79 -14.03 -13.98 -18.60
N HIS A 80 -13.14 -14.79 -18.00
CA HIS A 80 -12.79 -16.09 -18.51
C HIS A 80 -13.58 -17.08 -17.63
N ASP A 81 -14.52 -17.81 -18.17
CA ASP A 81 -15.39 -18.79 -17.48
C ASP A 81 -16.63 -18.27 -16.70
N GLY A 82 -17.34 -17.25 -17.19
CA GLY A 82 -18.72 -17.01 -16.75
C GLY A 82 -18.93 -16.53 -15.30
N LYS A 83 -17.88 -16.29 -14.52
CA LYS A 83 -17.93 -15.66 -13.20
C LYS A 83 -17.24 -14.31 -13.26
N GLY A 84 -18.03 -13.23 -13.36
CA GLY A 84 -17.52 -11.85 -13.31
C GLY A 84 -16.82 -11.58 -11.99
N ILE A 85 -15.50 -11.63 -11.97
CA ILE A 85 -14.70 -11.20 -10.82
C ILE A 85 -14.65 -9.69 -10.83
N SER A 86 -15.27 -9.05 -9.84
CA SER A 86 -15.13 -7.62 -9.59
C SER A 86 -14.15 -7.40 -8.43
N ARG A 87 -13.34 -6.32 -8.51
CA ARG A 87 -12.52 -5.87 -7.39
C ARG A 87 -12.93 -4.47 -6.97
N GLN A 88 -13.18 -4.29 -5.69
CA GLN A 88 -13.43 -2.99 -5.09
C GLN A 88 -12.11 -2.45 -4.52
N VAL A 89 -11.79 -1.20 -4.87
CA VAL A 89 -10.58 -0.51 -4.44
C VAL A 89 -10.99 0.75 -3.68
N GLN A 90 -10.45 0.93 -2.49
CA GLN A 90 -10.60 2.17 -1.73
C GLN A 90 -9.75 3.27 -2.35
N ILE A 91 -10.26 4.49 -2.32
CA ILE A 91 -9.57 5.69 -2.83
C ILE A 91 -9.51 6.74 -1.73
N PRO A 92 -8.53 7.66 -1.77
CA PRO A 92 -8.46 8.79 -0.86
C PRO A 92 -9.69 9.69 -0.95
N GLU A 93 -10.08 10.30 0.16
CA GLU A 93 -11.17 11.28 0.23
C GLU A 93 -10.96 12.42 -0.78
N ALA A 94 -9.72 12.94 -0.87
CA ALA A 94 -9.38 13.99 -1.83
C ALA A 94 -9.67 13.61 -3.30
N LEU A 95 -9.45 12.33 -3.66
CA LEU A 95 -9.82 11.83 -4.99
C LEU A 95 -11.34 11.70 -5.14
N SER A 96 -12.03 11.24 -4.08
CA SER A 96 -13.50 11.17 -4.07
C SER A 96 -14.14 12.55 -4.31
N GLU A 97 -13.63 13.60 -3.68
CA GLU A 97 -14.14 14.97 -3.90
C GLU A 97 -13.93 15.47 -5.34
N VAL A 98 -12.76 15.17 -5.92
CA VAL A 98 -12.50 15.48 -7.34
C VAL A 98 -13.48 14.73 -8.26
N LEU A 99 -13.72 13.45 -7.99
CA LEU A 99 -14.69 12.64 -8.75
C LEU A 99 -16.10 13.15 -8.57
N LYS A 100 -16.52 13.48 -7.35
CA LYS A 100 -17.83 14.02 -7.02
C LYS A 100 -18.08 15.34 -7.75
N SER A 101 -17.11 16.25 -7.74
CA SER A 101 -17.17 17.52 -8.46
C SER A 101 -17.33 17.32 -9.98
N LEU A 102 -16.59 16.38 -10.55
CA LEU A 102 -16.67 16.07 -11.97
C LEU A 102 -18.00 15.40 -12.35
N LEU A 103 -18.47 14.45 -11.55
CA LEU A 103 -19.74 13.75 -11.77
C LEU A 103 -20.95 14.68 -11.61
N ALA A 104 -20.84 15.76 -10.87
CA ALA A 104 -21.90 16.77 -10.70
C ALA A 104 -22.08 17.66 -11.95
N GLU A 105 -21.14 17.65 -12.91
CA GLU A 105 -21.29 18.41 -14.17
C GLU A 105 -22.49 17.89 -14.98
N PRO A 106 -23.42 18.76 -15.44
CA PRO A 106 -24.69 18.35 -16.06
C PRO A 106 -24.55 17.36 -17.22
N GLN A 107 -23.48 17.49 -18.00
CA GLN A 107 -23.20 16.63 -19.13
C GLN A 107 -22.83 15.18 -18.77
N PHE A 108 -22.48 14.91 -17.51
CA PHE A 108 -22.18 13.57 -17.01
C PHE A 108 -23.35 12.93 -16.26
N GLN A 109 -24.42 13.70 -16.04
CA GLN A 109 -25.64 13.20 -15.42
C GLN A 109 -26.66 12.69 -16.43
N GLU A 110 -26.43 12.90 -17.73
CA GLU A 110 -27.33 12.41 -18.77
C GLU A 110 -27.30 10.86 -18.83
N PRO A 111 -28.47 10.20 -18.98
CA PRO A 111 -28.54 8.76 -19.14
C PRO A 111 -27.68 8.28 -20.31
N GLY A 112 -26.76 7.36 -20.05
CA GLY A 112 -25.87 6.82 -21.09
C GLY A 112 -24.59 7.61 -21.32
N CYS A 113 -24.33 8.70 -20.58
CA CYS A 113 -23.06 9.40 -20.65
C CYS A 113 -21.89 8.48 -20.21
N LYS A 114 -20.91 8.39 -21.08
CA LYS A 114 -19.72 7.58 -20.86
C LYS A 114 -18.53 8.50 -20.53
N LEU A 115 -18.41 8.89 -19.25
CA LEU A 115 -17.33 9.76 -18.76
C LEU A 115 -15.95 9.29 -19.23
N PHE A 116 -15.71 7.99 -19.17
CA PHE A 116 -14.41 7.38 -19.49
C PHE A 116 -14.31 6.81 -20.91
N ASN A 117 -15.31 7.02 -21.77
CA ASN A 117 -15.24 6.61 -23.16
C ASN A 117 -14.34 7.55 -23.96
N ILE A 118 -13.05 7.30 -23.88
CA ILE A 118 -12.00 8.07 -24.57
C ILE A 118 -11.09 7.08 -25.28
N ASP A 119 -10.59 7.45 -26.46
CA ASP A 119 -9.61 6.64 -27.18
C ASP A 119 -8.35 6.39 -26.32
N PRO A 120 -7.95 5.13 -26.07
CA PRO A 120 -6.78 4.81 -25.27
C PRO A 120 -5.46 5.39 -25.82
N GLY A 121 -5.37 5.55 -27.15
CA GLY A 121 -4.21 6.16 -27.81
C GLY A 121 -4.11 7.64 -27.51
N PHE A 122 -5.26 8.34 -27.48
CA PHE A 122 -5.32 9.75 -27.09
C PHE A 122 -4.89 9.94 -25.62
N VAL A 123 -5.39 9.08 -24.71
CA VAL A 123 -4.99 9.12 -23.29
C VAL A 123 -3.48 8.96 -23.16
N ARG A 124 -2.89 7.91 -23.77
CA ARG A 124 -1.44 7.66 -23.71
C ARG A 124 -0.64 8.85 -24.23
N ARG A 125 -1.04 9.46 -25.34
CA ARG A 125 -0.38 10.67 -25.88
C ARG A 125 -0.33 11.78 -24.85
N LYS A 126 -1.47 12.07 -24.18
CA LYS A 126 -1.53 13.13 -23.17
C LYS A 126 -0.66 12.82 -21.94
N PHE A 127 -0.59 11.57 -21.52
CA PHE A 127 0.31 11.12 -20.45
C PHE A 127 1.78 11.34 -20.83
N TYR A 128 2.17 10.98 -22.05
CA TYR A 128 3.53 11.19 -22.54
C TYR A 128 3.88 12.68 -22.66
N GLU A 129 2.96 13.52 -23.14
CA GLU A 129 3.14 14.97 -23.18
C GLU A 129 3.38 15.55 -21.79
N ARG A 130 2.67 15.07 -20.77
CA ARG A 130 2.86 15.54 -19.38
C ARG A 130 4.16 15.05 -18.78
N SER A 131 4.56 13.83 -19.06
CA SER A 131 5.87 13.32 -18.65
C SER A 131 7.01 14.18 -19.21
N THR A 132 6.96 14.48 -20.50
CA THR A 132 7.94 15.34 -21.17
C THR A 132 7.96 16.76 -20.59
N SER A 133 6.80 17.31 -20.21
CA SER A 133 6.74 18.64 -19.57
C SER A 133 7.37 18.69 -18.17
N CYS A 134 7.56 17.54 -17.54
CA CYS A 134 8.31 17.40 -16.28
C CYS A 134 9.80 17.07 -16.51
N SER A 135 10.27 17.08 -17.76
CA SER A 135 11.63 16.65 -18.14
C SER A 135 11.90 15.16 -17.85
N PHE A 136 10.85 14.35 -17.74
CA PHE A 136 10.99 12.89 -17.62
C PHE A 136 11.02 12.23 -18.99
N PRO A 137 11.62 11.03 -19.13
CA PRO A 137 11.47 10.23 -20.34
C PRO A 137 9.98 10.04 -20.67
N SER A 138 9.57 10.28 -21.90
CA SER A 138 8.16 10.32 -22.31
C SER A 138 7.39 9.06 -21.84
N ARG A 139 7.97 7.88 -22.02
CA ARG A 139 7.36 6.59 -21.66
C ARG A 139 7.22 6.38 -20.16
N SER A 140 8.04 7.02 -19.33
CA SER A 140 7.99 6.87 -17.85
C SER A 140 6.68 7.38 -17.26
N GLY A 141 6.00 8.34 -17.88
CA GLY A 141 4.66 8.80 -17.50
C GLY A 141 3.51 8.01 -18.12
N GLY A 142 3.79 6.90 -18.80
CA GLY A 142 2.73 6.07 -19.37
C GLY A 142 1.88 5.35 -18.31
N PRO A 143 0.61 4.99 -18.61
CA PRO A 143 -0.31 4.37 -17.64
C PRO A 143 0.27 3.14 -16.94
N GLU A 144 0.97 2.26 -17.67
CA GLU A 144 1.59 1.05 -17.10
C GLU A 144 2.77 1.38 -16.18
N MET A 145 3.54 2.43 -16.48
CA MET A 145 4.67 2.83 -15.64
C MET A 145 4.19 3.50 -14.35
N ILE A 146 3.12 4.31 -14.41
CA ILE A 146 2.47 4.89 -13.23
C ILE A 146 1.91 3.77 -12.33
N ARG A 147 1.27 2.77 -12.91
CA ARG A 147 0.79 1.59 -12.20
C ARG A 147 1.94 0.82 -11.52
N LYS A 148 3.07 0.59 -12.23
CA LYS A 148 4.26 -0.04 -11.66
C LYS A 148 4.84 0.81 -10.51
N ALA A 149 4.93 2.11 -10.71
CA ALA A 149 5.39 3.04 -9.67
C ALA A 149 4.49 2.99 -8.43
N ARG A 150 3.16 2.89 -8.62
CA ARG A 150 2.22 2.69 -7.50
C ARG A 150 2.47 1.39 -6.75
N ALA A 151 2.73 0.29 -7.45
CA ALA A 151 3.08 -0.98 -6.82
C ALA A 151 4.33 -0.85 -5.95
N VAL A 152 5.39 -0.23 -6.47
CA VAL A 152 6.65 0.01 -5.74
C VAL A 152 6.41 0.92 -4.54
N GLU A 153 5.61 1.98 -4.68
CA GLU A 153 5.26 2.89 -3.60
C GLU A 153 4.51 2.17 -2.46
N LEU A 154 3.52 1.33 -2.78
CA LEU A 154 2.77 0.55 -1.78
C LEU A 154 3.68 -0.44 -1.06
N LEU A 155 4.60 -1.10 -1.77
CA LEU A 155 5.60 -1.98 -1.17
C LEU A 155 6.57 -1.20 -0.26
N ARG A 156 7.05 -0.04 -0.70
CA ARG A 156 7.89 0.85 0.13
C ARG A 156 7.16 1.36 1.38
N ASN A 157 5.85 1.57 1.28
CA ASN A 157 4.98 1.90 2.42
C ASN A 157 4.58 0.66 3.22
N LYS A 158 5.30 -0.46 3.04
CA LYS A 158 5.18 -1.70 3.82
C LYS A 158 3.86 -2.45 3.66
N MET A 159 3.14 -2.20 2.54
CA MET A 159 2.00 -3.05 2.21
C MET A 159 2.51 -4.43 1.78
N PRO A 160 2.02 -5.54 2.35
CA PRO A 160 2.42 -6.88 1.95
C PRO A 160 2.24 -7.13 0.45
N LEU A 161 3.20 -7.82 -0.19
CA LEU A 161 3.21 -8.05 -1.63
C LEU A 161 1.90 -8.61 -2.15
N THR A 162 1.32 -9.54 -1.43
CA THR A 162 0.06 -10.20 -1.76
C THR A 162 -1.14 -9.23 -1.71
N ALA A 163 -1.17 -8.29 -0.74
CA ALA A 163 -2.17 -7.23 -0.69
C ALA A 163 -2.02 -6.28 -1.89
N VAL A 164 -0.78 -5.93 -2.25
CA VAL A 164 -0.48 -5.12 -3.45
C VAL A 164 -0.94 -5.84 -4.72
N GLN A 165 -0.63 -7.13 -4.87
CA GLN A 165 -1.06 -7.94 -6.03
C GLN A 165 -2.58 -7.95 -6.17
N ARG A 166 -3.30 -8.13 -5.07
CA ARG A 166 -4.76 -8.11 -5.06
C ARG A 166 -5.32 -6.72 -5.40
N LEU A 167 -4.78 -5.66 -4.78
CA LEU A 167 -5.18 -4.28 -5.07
C LEU A 167 -4.99 -3.96 -6.55
N LEU A 168 -3.91 -4.41 -7.16
CA LEU A 168 -3.61 -4.21 -8.57
C LEU A 168 -4.42 -5.14 -9.50
N GLY A 169 -5.12 -6.15 -8.97
CA GLY A 169 -5.87 -7.11 -9.79
C GLY A 169 -4.98 -8.08 -10.55
N HIS A 170 -3.88 -8.54 -9.93
CA HIS A 170 -3.08 -9.63 -10.47
C HIS A 170 -3.77 -10.96 -10.15
N SER A 171 -4.11 -11.72 -11.18
CA SER A 171 -4.58 -13.11 -11.05
C SER A 171 -3.37 -14.02 -10.82
N THR A 172 -2.93 -14.18 -9.58
CA THR A 172 -1.93 -15.18 -9.23
C THR A 172 -2.59 -16.33 -8.50
N SER A 173 -2.46 -17.54 -9.04
CA SER A 173 -2.93 -18.81 -8.45
C SER A 173 -2.21 -19.20 -7.16
N ASN A 174 -1.15 -18.49 -6.77
CA ASN A 174 -0.38 -18.72 -5.54
C ASN A 174 -0.70 -17.66 -4.47
N LEU A 175 -1.97 -17.52 -4.12
CA LEU A 175 -2.33 -16.89 -2.85
C LEU A 175 -1.93 -17.87 -1.75
N THR A 176 -0.87 -17.55 -1.02
CA THR A 176 -0.35 -18.34 0.08
C THR A 176 -1.43 -18.65 1.11
N SER A 177 -1.30 -19.80 1.79
CA SER A 177 -2.18 -20.28 2.87
C SER A 177 -2.49 -19.22 3.96
N ALA A 178 -1.60 -18.21 4.13
CA ALA A 178 -1.81 -17.06 4.98
C ALA A 178 -3.09 -16.25 4.68
N TYR A 179 -3.51 -16.19 3.40
CA TYR A 179 -4.73 -15.49 3.00
C TYR A 179 -6.00 -16.29 3.21
N ALA A 180 -5.92 -17.62 3.33
CA ALA A 180 -7.06 -18.45 3.66
C ALA A 180 -7.67 -18.11 5.04
N ALA A 181 -6.88 -17.45 5.91
CA ALA A 181 -7.31 -17.00 7.23
C ALA A 181 -8.13 -15.69 7.22
N PHE A 182 -8.17 -14.97 6.09
CA PHE A 182 -8.86 -13.68 5.96
C PHE A 182 -9.98 -13.74 4.92
N SER A 183 -11.16 -13.25 5.30
CA SER A 183 -12.25 -13.05 4.35
C SER A 183 -11.95 -11.90 3.39
N GLU A 184 -12.68 -11.83 2.27
CA GLU A 184 -12.56 -10.72 1.33
C GLU A 184 -12.83 -9.35 1.96
N GLU A 185 -13.77 -9.30 2.90
CA GLU A 185 -14.13 -8.06 3.60
C GLU A 185 -13.04 -7.61 4.56
N GLU A 186 -12.40 -8.55 5.28
CA GLU A 186 -11.27 -8.26 6.16
C GLU A 186 -10.07 -7.73 5.37
N LEU A 187 -9.78 -8.30 4.20
CA LEU A 187 -8.74 -7.81 3.31
C LEU A 187 -9.04 -6.42 2.73
N ARG A 188 -10.31 -6.11 2.46
CA ARG A 188 -10.75 -4.76 2.05
C ARG A 188 -10.54 -3.75 3.17
N ARG A 189 -10.93 -4.09 4.41
CA ARG A 189 -10.71 -3.23 5.58
C ARG A 189 -9.23 -2.97 5.80
N ALA A 190 -8.40 -4.00 5.71
CA ALA A 190 -6.96 -3.87 5.82
C ALA A 190 -6.36 -2.92 4.77
N THR A 191 -6.78 -3.06 3.52
CA THR A 191 -6.34 -2.17 2.43
C THR A 191 -6.81 -0.75 2.66
N LYS A 192 -8.05 -0.55 3.13
CA LYS A 192 -8.60 0.77 3.46
C LYS A 192 -7.77 1.45 4.54
N ILE A 193 -7.53 0.77 5.66
CA ILE A 193 -6.72 1.28 6.77
C ILE A 193 -5.31 1.63 6.31
N HIS A 194 -4.70 0.81 5.46
CA HIS A 194 -3.36 1.09 4.94
C HIS A 194 -3.34 2.33 4.04
N ILE A 195 -4.33 2.50 3.17
CA ILE A 195 -4.47 3.69 2.33
C ILE A 195 -4.75 4.93 3.17
N GLU A 196 -5.63 4.86 4.16
CA GLU A 196 -5.92 5.97 5.07
C GLU A 196 -4.68 6.37 5.89
N LYS A 197 -3.88 5.39 6.35
CA LYS A 197 -2.60 5.64 7.03
C LYS A 197 -1.57 6.33 6.13
N GLU A 198 -1.52 5.99 4.85
CA GLU A 198 -0.63 6.64 3.87
C GLU A 198 -0.89 8.15 3.81
N PHE A 199 -2.16 8.57 3.95
CA PHE A 199 -2.56 9.97 3.84
C PHE A 199 -2.66 10.72 5.18
N SER A 200 -2.90 10.02 6.29
CA SER A 200 -3.26 10.65 7.57
C SER A 200 -2.23 10.51 8.71
N ARG A 201 -1.36 9.51 8.69
CA ARG A 201 -0.44 9.25 9.82
C ARG A 201 1.01 9.56 9.52
N LYS A 202 1.54 10.54 10.25
CA LYS A 202 2.98 10.70 10.49
C LYS A 202 3.32 9.99 11.81
N THR A 203 3.62 8.69 11.77
CA THR A 203 4.10 7.95 12.94
C THR A 203 5.62 7.78 12.87
N SER A 204 6.29 7.83 14.03
CA SER A 204 7.72 7.51 14.13
C SER A 204 8.00 6.00 14.19
N ALA A 205 6.98 5.15 14.20
CA ALA A 205 7.13 3.71 14.17
C ALA A 205 7.41 3.24 12.73
N CYS A 206 8.61 2.71 12.50
CA CYS A 206 9.00 2.20 11.19
C CYS A 206 8.37 0.84 10.86
N ASN A 207 7.97 0.04 11.86
CA ASN A 207 7.44 -1.30 11.67
C ASN A 207 5.97 -1.36 12.09
N SER A 208 5.11 -1.74 11.17
CA SER A 208 3.68 -1.84 11.39
C SER A 208 3.15 -3.13 10.75
N PHE A 209 2.47 -3.94 11.54
CA PHE A 209 1.83 -5.18 11.13
C PHE A 209 0.32 -5.03 11.31
N PHE A 210 -0.42 -5.15 10.24
CA PHE A 210 -1.86 -5.22 10.31
C PHE A 210 -2.31 -6.68 10.23
N GLY A 211 -3.26 -7.05 11.09
CA GLY A 211 -3.71 -8.43 11.14
C GLY A 211 -4.94 -8.64 11.99
N LYS A 212 -5.28 -9.91 12.18
CA LYS A 212 -6.42 -10.39 12.95
C LYS A 212 -5.96 -11.13 14.21
N ILE A 213 -6.56 -10.80 15.35
CA ILE A 213 -6.32 -11.51 16.60
C ILE A 213 -6.79 -12.94 16.47
N GLN A 214 -5.86 -13.89 16.60
CA GLN A 214 -6.16 -15.32 16.58
C GLN A 214 -6.38 -15.90 17.97
N VAL A 215 -5.53 -15.50 18.92
CA VAL A 215 -5.50 -16.07 20.25
C VAL A 215 -5.29 -15.00 21.31
N ILE A 216 -5.97 -15.14 22.44
CA ILE A 216 -5.78 -14.33 23.63
C ILE A 216 -5.53 -15.28 24.80
N HIS A 217 -4.31 -15.31 25.33
CA HIS A 217 -3.95 -16.04 26.54
C HIS A 217 -4.00 -15.08 27.73
N LYS A 218 -4.99 -15.25 28.60
CA LYS A 218 -5.14 -14.43 29.82
C LYS A 218 -4.24 -14.99 30.92
N GLY A 219 -3.31 -14.20 31.41
CA GLY A 219 -2.58 -14.45 32.65
C GLY A 219 -3.20 -13.68 33.82
N ASP A 220 -2.53 -13.60 34.96
CA ASP A 220 -3.10 -12.96 36.15
C ASP A 220 -3.14 -11.41 36.05
N ILE A 221 -2.15 -10.80 35.42
CA ILE A 221 -2.00 -9.34 35.30
C ILE A 221 -2.05 -8.87 33.85
N GLN A 222 -1.61 -9.69 32.92
CA GLN A 222 -1.42 -9.37 31.52
C GLN A 222 -2.03 -10.46 30.61
N ALA A 223 -2.27 -10.09 29.36
CA ALA A 223 -2.68 -11.02 28.33
C ALA A 223 -1.64 -11.06 27.20
N ARG A 224 -1.33 -12.25 26.71
CA ARG A 224 -0.57 -12.46 25.48
C ARG A 224 -1.55 -12.55 24.31
N ILE A 225 -1.33 -11.71 23.34
CA ILE A 225 -2.13 -11.60 22.12
C ILE A 225 -1.32 -12.17 20.96
N GLU A 226 -1.90 -13.06 20.18
CA GLU A 226 -1.32 -13.56 18.94
C GLU A 226 -2.10 -12.98 17.76
N LEU A 227 -1.38 -12.23 16.93
CA LEU A 227 -1.89 -11.54 15.76
C LEU A 227 -1.41 -12.25 14.50
N ALA A 228 -2.33 -12.82 13.71
CA ALA A 228 -2.01 -13.27 12.36
C ALA A 228 -2.00 -12.05 11.43
N THR A 229 -0.85 -11.76 10.85
CA THR A 229 -0.70 -10.63 9.94
C THR A 229 -1.17 -10.97 8.53
N ILE A 230 -1.51 -9.95 7.75
CA ILE A 230 -1.84 -10.13 6.32
C ILE A 230 -0.62 -10.70 5.56
N GLY A 231 0.59 -10.43 6.01
CA GLY A 231 1.81 -11.00 5.46
C GLY A 231 1.98 -12.50 5.72
N GLY A 232 1.26 -13.05 6.70
CA GLY A 232 1.33 -14.46 7.08
C GLY A 232 2.21 -14.74 8.30
N GLU A 233 2.86 -13.73 8.87
CA GLU A 233 3.56 -13.85 10.13
C GLU A 233 2.56 -13.87 11.29
N VAL A 234 3.00 -14.48 12.40
CA VAL A 234 2.31 -14.35 13.69
C VAL A 234 3.12 -13.42 14.57
N VAL A 235 2.54 -12.28 14.95
CA VAL A 235 3.15 -11.33 15.89
C VAL A 235 2.54 -11.54 17.27
N GLN A 236 3.41 -11.70 18.27
CA GLN A 236 3.02 -11.81 19.67
C GLN A 236 3.20 -10.46 20.39
N ALA A 237 2.20 -10.08 21.18
CA ALA A 237 2.22 -8.89 22.03
C ALA A 237 1.76 -9.25 23.44
N ILE A 238 2.34 -8.62 24.46
CA ILE A 238 1.84 -8.70 25.85
C ILE A 238 1.36 -7.33 26.27
N ILE A 239 0.11 -7.25 26.71
CA ILE A 239 -0.53 -6.03 27.19
C ILE A 239 -1.26 -6.27 28.50
N THR A 240 -1.54 -5.23 29.28
CA THR A 240 -2.29 -5.32 30.53
C THR A 240 -3.77 -5.61 30.28
N HIS A 241 -4.46 -6.21 31.25
CA HIS A 241 -5.91 -6.42 31.18
C HIS A 241 -6.70 -5.11 30.95
N GLY A 242 -6.30 -4.01 31.60
CA GLY A 242 -6.90 -2.71 31.36
C GLY A 242 -6.72 -2.20 29.92
N SER A 243 -5.62 -2.59 29.24
CA SER A 243 -5.44 -2.31 27.81
C SER A 243 -6.33 -3.20 26.94
N VAL A 244 -6.51 -4.47 27.30
CA VAL A 244 -7.43 -5.40 26.60
C VAL A 244 -8.86 -4.83 26.62
N GLU A 245 -9.32 -4.39 27.79
CA GLU A 245 -10.66 -3.81 27.95
C GLU A 245 -10.81 -2.48 27.20
N ARG A 246 -9.87 -1.55 27.41
CA ARG A 246 -9.91 -0.22 26.77
C ARG A 246 -9.90 -0.28 25.26
N LEU A 247 -9.13 -1.19 24.68
CA LEU A 247 -9.02 -1.39 23.25
C LEU A 247 -10.11 -2.34 22.71
N GLY A 248 -10.92 -2.96 23.59
CA GLY A 248 -11.92 -3.94 23.21
C GLY A 248 -11.29 -5.11 22.43
N ILE A 249 -10.19 -5.66 22.95
CA ILE A 249 -9.43 -6.74 22.29
C ILE A 249 -10.20 -8.06 22.40
N GLU A 250 -10.56 -8.63 21.26
CA GLU A 250 -11.26 -9.91 21.16
C GLU A 250 -10.77 -10.71 19.96
N VAL A 251 -10.94 -12.04 20.00
CA VAL A 251 -10.57 -12.92 18.89
C VAL A 251 -11.38 -12.55 17.64
N GLY A 252 -10.73 -12.51 16.50
CA GLY A 252 -11.32 -12.09 15.23
C GLY A 252 -11.21 -10.60 14.95
N LYS A 253 -10.88 -9.75 15.94
CA LYS A 253 -10.75 -8.31 15.72
C LYS A 253 -9.51 -7.98 14.88
N LEU A 254 -9.68 -7.04 13.95
CA LEU A 254 -8.59 -6.47 13.16
C LEU A 254 -7.91 -5.35 13.94
N ILE A 255 -6.59 -5.42 14.04
CA ILE A 255 -5.77 -4.43 14.75
C ILE A 255 -4.43 -4.22 14.05
N THR A 256 -3.74 -3.16 14.45
CA THR A 256 -2.37 -2.88 14.04
C THR A 256 -1.42 -3.11 15.21
N ALA A 257 -0.32 -3.84 14.98
CA ALA A 257 0.82 -3.95 15.89
C ALA A 257 1.98 -3.10 15.37
N GLU A 258 2.53 -2.23 16.19
CA GLU A 258 3.65 -1.34 15.82
C GLU A 258 4.86 -1.58 16.71
N ILE A 259 6.05 -1.56 16.11
CA ILE A 259 7.32 -1.71 16.78
C ILE A 259 8.29 -0.64 16.31
N LYS A 260 8.95 0.06 17.22
CA LYS A 260 9.99 1.03 16.88
C LYS A 260 11.24 0.30 16.35
N ALA A 261 11.87 0.82 15.30
CA ALA A 261 13.05 0.23 14.69
C ALA A 261 14.22 -0.07 15.65
N PRO A 262 14.50 0.74 16.69
CA PRO A 262 15.56 0.44 17.65
C PRO A 262 15.30 -0.81 18.52
N TRP A 263 14.06 -1.30 18.58
CA TRP A 263 13.70 -2.51 19.32
C TRP A 263 13.82 -3.78 18.50
N VAL A 264 14.09 -3.66 17.19
CA VAL A 264 14.33 -4.80 16.31
C VAL A 264 15.82 -5.11 16.32
N LEU A 265 16.16 -6.25 16.89
CA LEU A 265 17.52 -6.79 16.93
C LEU A 265 17.80 -7.61 15.67
N LEU A 266 19.02 -7.56 15.17
CA LEU A 266 19.47 -8.35 14.02
C LEU A 266 20.51 -9.37 14.44
N MET A 267 20.38 -10.59 13.92
CA MET A 267 21.38 -11.66 14.10
C MET A 267 21.62 -12.38 12.79
N LYS A 268 22.89 -12.48 12.39
CA LYS A 268 23.32 -13.22 11.19
C LYS A 268 23.67 -14.65 11.58
N GLN A 269 22.74 -15.57 11.36
CA GLN A 269 22.93 -16.99 11.52
C GLN A 269 21.93 -17.79 10.69
N GLU A 270 22.26 -19.06 10.38
CA GLU A 270 21.41 -19.91 9.54
C GLU A 270 20.22 -20.48 10.33
N GLU A 271 20.46 -20.96 11.53
CA GLU A 271 19.45 -21.54 12.40
C GLU A 271 18.66 -20.46 13.15
N GLU A 272 17.44 -20.80 13.57
CA GLU A 272 16.63 -19.93 14.42
C GLU A 272 17.33 -19.65 15.77
N PRO A 273 17.46 -18.35 16.12
CA PRO A 273 18.13 -17.95 17.36
C PRO A 273 17.41 -18.46 18.61
N LYS A 274 18.15 -19.13 19.49
CA LYS A 274 17.66 -19.45 20.84
C LYS A 274 17.84 -18.24 21.75
N CYS A 275 16.82 -17.38 21.81
CA CYS A 275 16.84 -16.14 22.59
C CYS A 275 15.49 -15.87 23.25
N SER A 276 15.44 -14.86 24.10
CA SER A 276 14.23 -14.44 24.82
C SER A 276 13.27 -13.58 24.01
N ALA A 277 13.56 -13.32 22.74
CA ALA A 277 12.64 -12.61 21.86
C ALA A 277 11.61 -13.60 21.29
N GLU A 278 10.33 -13.35 21.50
CA GLU A 278 9.24 -14.21 21.03
C GLU A 278 8.97 -14.04 19.53
N ASN A 279 9.15 -12.82 19.04
CA ASN A 279 8.98 -12.50 17.63
C ASN A 279 10.31 -12.64 16.90
N ARG A 280 10.42 -13.60 15.99
CA ARG A 280 11.63 -13.91 15.23
C ARG A 280 11.26 -14.17 13.79
N PHE A 281 11.78 -13.34 12.88
CA PHE A 281 11.47 -13.40 11.45
C PHE A 281 12.76 -13.45 10.64
N GLN A 282 12.84 -14.41 9.74
CA GLN A 282 13.96 -14.51 8.82
C GLN A 282 13.74 -13.59 7.61
N GLY A 283 14.78 -12.84 7.24
CA GLY A 283 14.74 -11.94 6.10
C GLY A 283 16.10 -11.72 5.47
N VAL A 284 16.12 -10.90 4.44
CA VAL A 284 17.34 -10.48 3.72
C VAL A 284 17.50 -8.98 3.87
N ILE A 285 18.71 -8.51 4.18
CA ILE A 285 19.03 -7.08 4.20
C ILE A 285 19.03 -6.56 2.77
N GLU A 286 18.10 -5.64 2.45
CA GLU A 286 18.02 -5.02 1.13
C GLU A 286 18.83 -3.72 1.05
N ARG A 287 18.86 -2.96 2.14
CA ARG A 287 19.51 -1.65 2.17
C ARG A 287 20.08 -1.36 3.54
N ILE A 288 21.26 -0.73 3.52
CA ILE A 288 21.96 -0.24 4.73
C ILE A 288 22.21 1.25 4.57
N THR A 289 21.62 2.06 5.45
CA THR A 289 21.87 3.51 5.51
C THR A 289 22.72 3.82 6.72
N ARG A 290 24.01 4.12 6.48
CA ARG A 290 24.99 4.40 7.54
C ARG A 290 24.98 5.89 7.91
N GLY A 291 24.62 6.19 9.16
CA GLY A 291 24.73 7.52 9.75
C GLY A 291 25.94 7.64 10.69
N LYS A 292 26.17 8.83 11.22
CA LYS A 292 27.28 9.10 12.15
C LYS A 292 27.08 8.43 13.53
N ILE A 293 25.84 8.31 13.99
CA ILE A 293 25.48 7.82 15.32
C ILE A 293 24.85 6.44 15.24
N ASN A 294 24.07 6.19 14.22
CA ASN A 294 23.30 4.95 14.03
C ASN A 294 23.35 4.48 12.58
N THR A 295 22.99 3.24 12.38
CA THR A 295 22.82 2.62 11.07
C THR A 295 21.41 2.06 11.00
N GLU A 296 20.70 2.37 9.92
CA GLU A 296 19.40 1.82 9.59
C GLU A 296 19.56 0.66 8.60
N TYR A 297 18.84 -0.42 8.87
CA TYR A 297 18.75 -1.60 8.02
C TYR A 297 17.31 -1.77 7.56
N SER A 298 17.11 -1.94 6.25
CA SER A 298 15.85 -2.39 5.67
C SER A 298 15.96 -3.88 5.37
N ILE A 299 15.08 -4.67 5.97
CA ILE A 299 15.06 -6.13 5.89
C ILE A 299 13.78 -6.57 5.21
N ARG A 300 13.88 -7.39 4.16
CA ARG A 300 12.72 -7.98 3.49
C ARG A 300 12.52 -9.42 3.94
N LEU A 301 11.32 -9.70 4.45
CA LEU A 301 10.87 -11.05 4.77
C LEU A 301 10.46 -11.81 3.51
N ALA A 302 10.36 -13.15 3.61
CA ALA A 302 10.04 -14.02 2.47
C ALA A 302 8.69 -13.69 1.79
N ASN A 303 7.72 -13.18 2.54
CA ASN A 303 6.40 -12.75 2.05
C ASN A 303 6.36 -11.31 1.50
N GLY A 304 7.50 -10.63 1.47
CA GLY A 304 7.62 -9.26 0.99
C GLY A 304 7.38 -8.18 2.06
N THR A 305 7.08 -8.53 3.31
CA THR A 305 7.00 -7.57 4.42
C THR A 305 8.37 -6.95 4.66
N GLU A 306 8.43 -5.63 4.76
CA GLU A 306 9.66 -4.88 5.05
C GLU A 306 9.71 -4.52 6.53
N LEU A 307 10.84 -4.84 7.17
CA LEU A 307 11.18 -4.45 8.53
C LEU A 307 12.34 -3.46 8.53
N CYS A 308 12.29 -2.51 9.44
CA CYS A 308 13.36 -1.56 9.70
C CYS A 308 13.98 -1.86 11.07
N SER A 309 15.32 -1.94 11.13
CA SER A 309 16.08 -1.97 12.37
C SER A 309 17.05 -0.80 12.42
N ILE A 310 17.22 -0.21 13.58
CA ILE A 310 18.20 0.86 13.82
C ILE A 310 19.12 0.42 14.94
N THR A 311 20.42 0.35 14.65
CA THR A 311 21.46 -0.01 15.62
C THR A 311 22.50 1.11 15.77
N GLY A 312 23.18 1.17 16.90
CA GLY A 312 24.28 2.11 17.08
C GLY A 312 25.46 1.79 16.14
N THR A 313 26.09 2.81 15.61
CA THR A 313 27.23 2.63 14.66
C THR A 313 28.39 1.82 15.28
N GLN A 314 28.64 1.94 16.58
CA GLN A 314 29.65 1.14 17.26
C GLN A 314 29.31 -0.37 17.27
N SER A 315 28.04 -0.73 17.46
CA SER A 315 27.61 -2.14 17.43
C SER A 315 27.82 -2.79 16.07
N ASN A 316 27.72 -2.00 14.99
CA ASN A 316 27.88 -2.50 13.62
C ASN A 316 29.31 -2.99 13.32
N GLN A 317 30.30 -2.50 14.05
CA GLN A 317 31.69 -2.95 13.90
C GLN A 317 31.88 -4.44 14.29
N TYR A 318 30.95 -4.98 15.09
CA TYR A 318 31.01 -6.39 15.52
C TYR A 318 30.22 -7.31 14.58
N TYR A 319 29.16 -6.81 13.93
CA TYR A 319 28.26 -7.68 13.16
C TYR A 319 28.58 -7.74 11.66
N LEU A 320 29.33 -6.76 11.12
CA LEU A 320 29.76 -6.69 9.72
C LEU A 320 28.67 -7.04 8.70
N LEU A 321 27.43 -6.63 8.99
CA LEU A 321 26.27 -6.89 8.14
C LEU A 321 26.41 -6.17 6.81
N GLN A 322 26.02 -6.86 5.71
CA GLN A 322 26.06 -6.40 4.34
C GLN A 322 24.69 -6.54 3.68
N GLU A 323 24.46 -5.77 2.64
CA GLU A 323 23.30 -5.95 1.76
C GLU A 323 23.37 -7.35 1.12
N GLY A 324 22.23 -8.05 1.09
CA GLY A 324 22.13 -9.44 0.66
C GLY A 324 22.30 -10.47 1.78
N ASP A 325 22.74 -10.08 2.99
CA ASP A 325 22.85 -11.00 4.11
C ASP A 325 21.47 -11.52 4.57
N ARG A 326 21.40 -12.83 4.85
CA ARG A 326 20.27 -13.42 5.56
C ARG A 326 20.42 -13.15 7.05
N VAL A 327 19.37 -12.62 7.66
CA VAL A 327 19.36 -12.28 9.08
C VAL A 327 18.05 -12.67 9.74
N TRP A 328 18.09 -12.87 11.04
CA TRP A 328 16.93 -12.92 11.89
C TRP A 328 16.67 -11.53 12.45
N ALA A 329 15.50 -11.00 12.19
CA ALA A 329 14.96 -9.80 12.81
C ALA A 329 14.10 -10.19 13.99
N MET A 330 14.45 -9.73 15.19
CA MET A 330 13.88 -10.21 16.43
C MET A 330 13.45 -9.07 17.33
N PHE A 331 12.33 -9.25 18.01
CA PHE A 331 11.87 -8.29 19.03
C PHE A 331 11.02 -8.98 20.09
N ASN A 332 11.05 -8.42 21.29
CA ASN A 332 10.29 -8.91 22.41
C ASN A 332 8.81 -8.56 22.28
N CYS A 333 7.91 -9.41 22.76
CA CYS A 333 6.47 -9.20 22.77
C CYS A 333 6.04 -7.95 23.57
N TYR A 334 6.83 -7.49 24.54
CA TYR A 334 6.59 -6.25 25.28
C TYR A 334 6.93 -4.97 24.50
N ALA A 335 7.71 -5.09 23.43
CA ALA A 335 8.05 -3.96 22.56
C ALA A 335 6.91 -3.62 21.56
N VAL A 336 5.90 -4.46 21.49
CA VAL A 336 4.79 -4.34 20.56
C VAL A 336 3.70 -3.45 21.13
N VAL A 337 3.31 -2.42 20.40
CA VAL A 337 2.19 -1.53 20.74
C VAL A 337 1.02 -1.86 19.83
N LEU A 338 -0.16 -2.09 20.41
CA LEU A 338 -1.38 -2.40 19.67
C LEU A 338 -2.24 -1.15 19.49
N HIS A 339 -2.72 -0.96 18.27
CA HIS A 339 -3.66 0.10 17.90
C HIS A 339 -4.93 -0.51 17.33
N VAL A 340 -6.07 0.01 17.77
CA VAL A 340 -7.39 -0.24 17.18
C VAL A 340 -7.74 0.99 16.37
N ASP A 341 -7.95 0.81 15.08
CA ASP A 341 -8.36 1.87 14.14
C ASP A 341 -9.87 1.97 14.03
#